data_08a31a82f7d501ddea68dad74cd0ed7b
#
_entry.id   08a31a82f7d501ddea68dad74cd0ed7b
#
_cell.length_a   1.000
_cell.length_b   1.000
_cell.length_c   1.000
_cell.angle_alpha   90.00
_cell.angle_beta   90.00
_cell.angle_gamma   90.00
#
_symmetry.space_group_name_H-M   'P 1'
#
loop_
_entity.id
_entity.type
_entity.pdbx_description
1 polymer ?
#
loop_
_entity_poly.entity_id
_entity_poly.type
_entity_poly.pdbx_seq_one_letter_code
_entity_poly.pdbx_strand_id
1 'polypeptide(L)'
;PSLEIVKEACINFEIPHNGIIFDPTLESWAKQGVLMINSALTCEVNKVGSHTMMWRPFMTKLLKNLSEWQTGIIYVLFGEQAKTLKPYINKNTNIILEEKHPAYYARQEERMPSTVFQEVSKLTKERYGEPIVWFSEY
;
A
#
# COMPACT_ATOMS: atom_id res chain seq x y z
N PRO A 1 3.62 -14.24 5.97
CA PRO A 1 3.68 -13.44 7.21
C PRO A 1 3.22 -12.00 7.00
N SER A 2 3.72 -11.32 5.97
CA SER A 2 3.32 -9.92 5.69
C SER A 2 1.84 -9.78 5.37
N LEU A 3 1.25 -10.76 4.68
CA LEU A 3 -0.18 -10.74 4.35
C LEU A 3 -1.04 -10.80 5.61
N GLU A 4 -0.68 -11.60 6.60
CA GLU A 4 -1.40 -11.66 7.87
C GLU A 4 -1.31 -10.34 8.63
N ILE A 5 -0.17 -9.70 8.63
CA ILE A 5 0.02 -8.37 9.23
C ILE A 5 -0.90 -7.34 8.57
N VAL A 6 -0.95 -7.33 7.24
CA VAL A 6 -1.82 -6.42 6.48
C VAL A 6 -3.29 -6.71 6.76
N LYS A 7 -3.69 -7.98 6.78
CA LYS A 7 -5.05 -8.40 7.07
C LYS A 7 -5.51 -7.87 8.44
N GLU A 8 -4.71 -8.07 9.47
CA GLU A 8 -5.02 -7.58 10.82
C GLU A 8 -5.15 -6.05 10.87
N ALA A 9 -4.28 -5.34 10.15
CA ALA A 9 -4.34 -3.88 10.08
C ALA A 9 -5.61 -3.40 9.37
N CYS A 10 -5.98 -4.06 8.27
CA CYS A 10 -7.18 -3.70 7.50
C CYS A 10 -8.46 -3.89 8.29
N ILE A 11 -8.55 -4.97 9.07
CA ILE A 11 -9.79 -5.35 9.75
C ILE A 11 -10.07 -4.50 10.98
N ASN A 12 -9.02 -4.04 11.68
CA ASN A 12 -9.16 -3.28 12.92
C ASN A 12 -10.03 -3.99 13.96
N PHE A 13 -9.47 -5.02 14.60
CA PHE A 13 -10.18 -5.85 15.57
C PHE A 13 -10.62 -5.13 16.85
N GLU A 14 -10.31 -3.87 17.03
CA GLU A 14 -10.82 -3.05 18.13
C GLU A 14 -12.33 -2.81 18.00
N ILE A 15 -12.87 -2.92 16.78
CA ILE A 15 -14.29 -2.78 16.49
C ILE A 15 -14.89 -4.18 16.33
N PRO A 16 -16.05 -4.47 16.96
CA PRO A 16 -16.71 -5.77 16.79
C PRO A 16 -17.14 -6.01 15.35
N HIS A 17 -16.96 -7.23 14.87
CA HIS A 17 -17.39 -7.67 13.55
C HIS A 17 -18.22 -8.94 13.65
N ASN A 18 -19.25 -9.07 12.79
CA ASN A 18 -20.13 -10.26 12.81
C ASN A 18 -19.45 -11.47 12.19
N GLY A 19 -18.85 -11.31 11.05
CA GLY A 19 -18.08 -12.34 10.37
C GLY A 19 -17.30 -11.67 9.28
N ILE A 20 -16.05 -12.07 9.12
CA ILE A 20 -15.11 -11.37 8.25
C ILE A 20 -14.79 -12.23 7.04
N ILE A 21 -14.90 -11.64 5.86
CA ILE A 21 -14.45 -12.23 4.61
C ILE A 21 -13.30 -11.39 4.11
N PHE A 22 -12.11 -11.97 4.07
CA PHE A 22 -10.92 -11.32 3.55
C PHE A 22 -10.39 -12.10 2.34
N ASP A 23 -10.24 -11.41 1.22
CA ASP A 23 -9.72 -12.00 -0.02
C ASP A 23 -8.19 -12.05 0.04
N PRO A 24 -7.57 -13.22 0.23
CA PRO A 24 -6.11 -13.33 0.32
C PRO A 24 -5.40 -13.09 -1.03
N THR A 25 -6.12 -13.11 -2.14
CA THR A 25 -5.57 -12.80 -3.46
C THR A 25 -5.48 -11.31 -3.73
N LEU A 26 -6.20 -10.48 -2.94
CA LEU A 26 -6.30 -9.04 -3.07
C LEU A 26 -6.91 -8.56 -4.41
N GLU A 27 -7.55 -9.47 -5.15
CA GLU A 27 -8.28 -9.10 -6.39
C GLU A 27 -9.38 -8.10 -6.12
N SER A 28 -10.06 -8.22 -4.98
CA SER A 28 -11.10 -7.27 -4.57
C SER A 28 -10.56 -5.84 -4.42
N TRP A 29 -9.31 -5.70 -4.03
CA TRP A 29 -8.63 -4.40 -3.95
C TRP A 29 -8.35 -3.86 -5.35
N ALA A 30 -7.80 -4.71 -6.22
CA ALA A 30 -7.49 -4.31 -7.60
C ALA A 30 -8.73 -3.84 -8.36
N LYS A 31 -9.87 -4.49 -8.15
CA LYS A 31 -11.15 -4.11 -8.75
C LYS A 31 -11.64 -2.74 -8.30
N GLN A 32 -11.18 -2.26 -7.17
CA GLN A 32 -11.50 -0.93 -6.64
C GLN A 32 -10.48 0.14 -7.04
N GLY A 33 -9.48 -0.22 -7.84
CA GLY A 33 -8.48 0.71 -8.30
C GLY A 33 -7.20 0.78 -7.45
N VAL A 34 -6.96 -0.23 -6.61
CA VAL A 34 -5.72 -0.32 -5.83
C VAL A 34 -4.67 -1.03 -6.68
N LEU A 35 -3.60 -0.31 -7.01
CA LEU A 35 -2.45 -0.87 -7.70
C LEU A 35 -1.35 -1.17 -6.69
N MET A 36 -0.99 -2.43 -6.56
CA MET A 36 0.09 -2.86 -5.68
C MET A 36 1.34 -3.15 -6.52
N ILE A 37 2.42 -2.43 -6.23
CA ILE A 37 3.66 -2.56 -6.97
C ILE A 37 4.85 -2.58 -6.02
N ASN A 38 5.84 -3.40 -6.34
CA ASN A 38 7.09 -3.46 -5.59
C ASN A 38 8.12 -2.49 -6.19
N SER A 39 9.00 -1.95 -5.35
CA SER A 39 10.08 -1.07 -5.79
C SER A 39 11.14 -1.79 -6.63
N ALA A 40 11.17 -3.11 -6.56
CA ALA A 40 11.96 -3.97 -7.44
C ALA A 40 11.10 -5.17 -7.83
N LEU A 41 11.07 -5.49 -9.12
CA LEU A 41 10.21 -6.56 -9.66
C LEU A 41 10.93 -7.90 -9.75
N THR A 42 12.24 -7.92 -9.53
CA THR A 42 13.04 -9.14 -9.51
C THR A 42 14.08 -9.09 -8.39
N CYS A 43 14.60 -10.25 -8.04
CA CYS A 43 15.74 -10.35 -7.13
C CYS A 43 16.49 -11.66 -7.43
N GLU A 44 17.72 -11.77 -6.94
CA GLU A 44 18.42 -13.06 -6.96
C GLU A 44 17.73 -14.03 -5.99
N VAL A 45 17.84 -15.31 -6.28
CA VAL A 45 17.26 -16.34 -5.42
C VAL A 45 17.76 -16.19 -3.99
N ASN A 46 16.82 -16.13 -3.04
CA ASN A 46 17.08 -15.94 -1.61
C ASN A 46 17.82 -14.65 -1.22
N LYS A 47 17.84 -13.66 -2.11
CA LYS A 47 18.49 -12.36 -1.84
C LYS A 47 17.51 -11.23 -2.07
N VAL A 48 16.61 -11.01 -1.10
CA VAL A 48 15.61 -9.95 -1.15
C VAL A 48 16.28 -8.59 -1.29
N GLY A 49 15.81 -7.81 -2.24
CA GLY A 49 16.32 -6.45 -2.47
C GLY A 49 17.61 -6.38 -3.31
N SER A 50 18.14 -7.51 -3.77
CA SER A 50 19.41 -7.54 -4.52
C SER A 50 19.35 -6.78 -5.85
N HIS A 51 18.16 -6.64 -6.46
CA HIS A 51 17.97 -5.92 -7.72
C HIS A 51 17.34 -4.54 -7.56
N THR A 52 17.21 -4.03 -6.34
CA THR A 52 16.55 -2.74 -6.09
C THR A 52 17.20 -1.59 -6.86
N MET A 53 18.52 -1.54 -6.87
CA MET A 53 19.26 -0.48 -7.58
C MET A 53 19.11 -0.59 -9.09
N MET A 54 18.98 -1.81 -9.63
CA MET A 54 18.76 -2.03 -11.06
C MET A 54 17.40 -1.52 -11.51
N TRP A 55 16.37 -1.68 -10.67
CA TRP A 55 15.02 -1.25 -10.97
C TRP A 55 14.77 0.23 -10.70
N ARG A 56 15.65 0.89 -9.96
CA ARG A 56 15.43 2.27 -9.53
C ARG A 56 15.21 3.25 -10.69
N PRO A 57 16.00 3.24 -11.79
CA PRO A 57 15.75 4.14 -12.93
C PRO A 57 14.37 3.96 -13.53
N PHE A 58 13.90 2.71 -13.63
CA PHE A 58 12.56 2.42 -14.13
C PHE A 58 11.48 2.94 -13.16
N MET A 59 11.61 2.66 -11.87
CA MET A 59 10.62 3.05 -10.86
C MET A 59 10.51 4.56 -10.70
N THR A 60 11.62 5.27 -10.70
CA THR A 60 11.60 6.73 -10.61
C THR A 60 10.93 7.37 -11.81
N LYS A 61 11.22 6.86 -13.01
CA LYS A 61 10.59 7.34 -14.25
C LYS A 61 9.10 7.01 -14.29
N LEU A 62 8.74 5.80 -13.89
CA LEU A 62 7.34 5.36 -13.82
C LEU A 62 6.52 6.27 -12.91
N LEU A 63 7.00 6.50 -11.69
CA LEU A 63 6.28 7.32 -10.71
C LEU A 63 6.22 8.78 -11.13
N LYS A 64 7.30 9.31 -11.67
CA LYS A 64 7.31 10.68 -12.18
C LYS A 64 6.28 10.88 -13.30
N ASN A 65 6.29 10.00 -14.29
CA ASN A 65 5.35 10.07 -15.40
C ASN A 65 3.91 9.85 -14.94
N LEU A 66 3.67 8.83 -14.13
CA LEU A 66 2.33 8.51 -13.63
C LEU A 66 1.75 9.68 -12.82
N SER A 67 2.54 10.27 -11.92
CA SER A 67 2.06 11.34 -11.05
C SER A 67 1.85 12.66 -11.80
N GLU A 68 2.50 12.84 -12.94
CA GLU A 68 2.27 13.99 -13.81
C GLU A 68 1.06 13.79 -14.72
N TRP A 69 0.83 12.57 -15.21
CA TRP A 69 -0.29 12.27 -16.11
C TRP A 69 -1.61 12.10 -15.39
N GLN A 70 -1.59 11.57 -14.17
CA GLN A 70 -2.78 11.32 -13.37
C GLN A 70 -2.73 12.15 -12.11
N THR A 71 -3.85 12.76 -11.76
CA THR A 71 -4.00 13.55 -10.54
C THR A 71 -4.97 12.87 -9.57
N GLY A 72 -4.90 13.23 -8.31
CA GLY A 72 -5.79 12.68 -7.30
C GLY A 72 -5.48 11.25 -6.88
N ILE A 73 -4.30 10.74 -7.22
CA ILE A 73 -3.86 9.41 -6.78
C ILE A 73 -3.37 9.49 -5.34
N ILE A 74 -3.70 8.48 -4.55
CA ILE A 74 -3.18 8.31 -3.20
C ILE A 74 -2.06 7.28 -3.27
N TYR A 75 -0.84 7.74 -2.99
CA TYR A 75 0.35 6.91 -2.95
C TYR A 75 0.61 6.50 -1.52
N VAL A 76 0.63 5.20 -1.25
CA VAL A 76 0.97 4.67 0.06
C VAL A 76 2.36 4.04 -0.04
N LEU A 77 3.32 4.62 0.64
CA LEU A 77 4.71 4.18 0.60
C LEU A 77 5.02 3.34 1.83
N PHE A 78 5.22 2.05 1.63
CA PHE A 78 5.53 1.12 2.69
C PHE A 78 7.03 0.85 2.75
N GLY A 79 7.65 1.24 3.86
CA GLY A 79 9.05 0.97 4.15
C GLY A 79 10.01 1.99 3.58
N GLU A 80 11.26 1.89 3.98
CA GLU A 80 12.29 2.89 3.66
C GLU A 80 12.62 2.95 2.17
N GLN A 81 12.64 1.81 1.48
CA GLN A 81 12.93 1.79 0.04
C GLN A 81 11.85 2.55 -0.75
N ALA A 82 10.58 2.31 -0.43
CA ALA A 82 9.47 3.03 -1.09
C ALA A 82 9.53 4.52 -0.78
N LYS A 83 9.85 4.89 0.45
CA LYS A 83 9.95 6.30 0.88
C LYS A 83 11.03 7.06 0.11
N THR A 84 12.08 6.41 -0.37
CA THR A 84 13.11 7.05 -1.19
C THR A 84 12.58 7.50 -2.55
N LEU A 85 11.43 7.00 -2.97
CA LEU A 85 10.79 7.36 -4.25
C LEU A 85 9.89 8.59 -4.13
N LYS A 86 9.64 9.07 -2.92
CA LYS A 86 8.77 10.23 -2.65
C LYS A 86 9.10 11.47 -3.49
N PRO A 87 10.38 11.86 -3.69
CA PRO A 87 10.71 13.04 -4.50
C PRO A 87 10.27 12.98 -5.96
N TYR A 88 9.98 11.77 -6.47
CA TYR A 88 9.58 11.56 -7.86
C TYR A 88 8.07 11.60 -8.05
N ILE A 89 7.29 11.79 -6.99
CA ILE A 89 5.84 11.87 -7.01
C ILE A 89 5.42 13.33 -6.89
N ASN A 90 4.59 13.80 -7.82
CA ASN A 90 4.07 15.17 -7.77
C ASN A 90 3.05 15.29 -6.63
N LYS A 91 3.48 15.84 -5.50
CA LYS A 91 2.67 15.99 -4.29
C LYS A 91 1.69 17.16 -4.35
N ASN A 92 1.79 18.03 -5.35
CA ASN A 92 0.87 19.16 -5.49
C ASN A 92 -0.50 18.72 -6.03
N THR A 93 -0.54 17.61 -6.77
CA THR A 93 -1.74 17.09 -7.42
C THR A 93 -2.13 15.70 -6.92
N ASN A 94 -1.35 15.12 -6.02
CA ASN A 94 -1.55 13.79 -5.46
C ASN A 94 -1.30 13.81 -3.95
N ILE A 95 -1.69 12.73 -3.30
CA ILE A 95 -1.51 12.54 -1.84
C ILE A 95 -0.49 11.45 -1.62
N ILE A 96 0.42 11.68 -0.67
CA ILE A 96 1.42 10.69 -0.26
C ILE A 96 1.21 10.37 1.21
N LEU A 97 1.01 9.08 1.49
CA LEU A 97 0.94 8.53 2.84
C LEU A 97 2.14 7.59 3.03
N GLU A 98 2.67 7.55 4.23
CA GLU A 98 3.84 6.74 4.55
C GLU A 98 3.55 5.82 5.72
N GLU A 99 4.08 4.60 5.67
CA GLU A 99 3.99 3.62 6.74
C GLU A 99 5.23 2.72 6.71
N LYS A 100 5.52 2.10 7.82
CA LYS A 100 6.56 1.06 7.87
C LYS A 100 6.09 -0.16 7.08
N HIS A 101 7.02 -0.87 6.48
CA HIS A 101 6.70 -2.08 5.72
C HIS A 101 6.06 -3.13 6.65
N PRO A 102 5.05 -3.88 6.17
CA PRO A 102 4.44 -4.95 6.98
C PRO A 102 5.46 -5.95 7.57
N ALA A 103 6.54 -6.24 6.84
CA ALA A 103 7.59 -7.11 7.31
C ALA A 103 8.30 -6.61 8.57
N TYR A 104 8.35 -5.30 8.79
CA TYR A 104 8.89 -4.72 10.02
C TYR A 104 8.06 -5.20 11.23
N TYR A 105 6.75 -5.11 11.13
CA TYR A 105 5.86 -5.53 12.21
C TYR A 105 5.92 -7.04 12.44
N ALA A 106 6.05 -7.82 11.37
CA ALA A 106 6.22 -9.27 11.49
C ALA A 106 7.51 -9.62 12.24
N ARG A 107 8.61 -8.94 11.95
CA ARG A 107 9.89 -9.17 12.64
C ARG A 107 9.86 -8.77 14.11
N GLN A 108 9.11 -7.72 14.44
CA GLN A 108 8.97 -7.22 15.82
C GLN A 108 7.87 -7.94 16.61
N GLU A 109 7.14 -8.84 15.97
CA GLU A 109 5.95 -9.49 16.55
C GLU A 109 4.93 -8.45 17.04
N GLU A 110 4.81 -7.34 16.31
CA GLU A 110 3.90 -6.25 16.62
C GLU A 110 2.75 -6.19 15.62
N ARG A 111 1.68 -5.53 16.03
CA ARG A 111 0.53 -5.27 15.20
C ARG A 111 0.76 -4.03 14.35
N MET A 112 0.47 -4.11 13.05
CA MET A 112 0.49 -2.95 12.19
C MET A 112 -0.71 -2.04 12.46
N PRO A 113 -0.51 -0.72 12.62
CA PRO A 113 -1.64 0.19 12.80
C PRO A 113 -2.59 0.19 11.61
N SER A 114 -3.88 0.39 11.89
CA SER A 114 -4.92 0.51 10.84
C SER A 114 -4.95 1.88 10.19
N THR A 115 -4.18 2.83 10.68
CA THR A 115 -4.27 4.26 10.34
C THR A 115 -4.19 4.53 8.84
N VAL A 116 -3.22 3.93 8.14
CA VAL A 116 -3.05 4.19 6.71
C VAL A 116 -4.23 3.66 5.89
N PHE A 117 -4.77 2.51 6.25
CA PHE A 117 -5.93 1.92 5.54
C PHE A 117 -7.19 2.73 5.79
N GLN A 118 -7.41 3.17 7.02
CA GLN A 118 -8.52 4.04 7.38
C GLN A 118 -8.42 5.40 6.66
N GLU A 119 -7.23 5.96 6.58
CA GLU A 119 -7.00 7.24 5.90
C GLU A 119 -7.27 7.12 4.40
N VAL A 120 -6.83 6.04 3.75
CA VAL A 120 -7.12 5.79 2.33
C VAL A 120 -8.63 5.70 2.11
N SER A 121 -9.35 4.94 2.94
CA SER A 121 -10.81 4.80 2.81
C SER A 121 -11.52 6.14 3.01
N LYS A 122 -11.08 6.94 3.99
CA LYS A 122 -11.62 8.26 4.22
C LYS A 122 -11.40 9.19 3.02
N LEU A 123 -10.20 9.23 2.50
CA LEU A 123 -9.83 10.08 1.36
C LEU A 123 -10.57 9.68 0.08
N THR A 124 -10.70 8.39 -0.19
CA THR A 124 -11.44 7.92 -1.38
C THR A 124 -12.91 8.23 -1.28
N LYS A 125 -13.51 8.11 -0.09
CA LYS A 125 -14.89 8.49 0.14
C LYS A 125 -15.11 9.99 -0.09
N GLU A 126 -14.26 10.82 0.46
CA GLU A 126 -14.35 12.27 0.33
C GLU A 126 -14.17 12.74 -1.11
N ARG A 127 -13.23 12.14 -1.85
CA ARG A 127 -12.85 12.60 -3.19
C ARG A 127 -13.66 11.94 -4.31
N TYR A 128 -14.04 10.69 -4.15
CA TYR A 128 -14.67 9.89 -5.21
C TYR A 128 -16.05 9.36 -4.85
N GLY A 129 -16.52 9.63 -3.64
CA GLY A 129 -17.85 9.25 -3.18
C GLY A 129 -17.95 7.86 -2.56
N GLU A 130 -16.97 7.00 -2.74
CA GLU A 130 -16.95 5.64 -2.19
C GLU A 130 -15.61 5.33 -1.54
N PRO A 131 -15.61 4.73 -0.33
CA PRO A 131 -14.37 4.33 0.32
C PRO A 131 -13.84 3.04 -0.30
N ILE A 132 -12.52 2.86 -0.25
CA ILE A 132 -11.94 1.55 -0.52
C ILE A 132 -12.37 0.60 0.60
N VAL A 133 -12.89 -0.54 0.22
CA VAL A 133 -13.33 -1.60 1.14
C VAL A 133 -12.26 -2.69 1.16
N TRP A 134 -11.63 -2.86 2.33
CA TRP A 134 -10.49 -3.76 2.47
C TRP A 134 -10.90 -5.20 2.77
N PHE A 135 -12.09 -5.39 3.32
CA PHE A 135 -12.69 -6.68 3.65
C PHE A 135 -14.19 -6.54 3.65
N SER A 136 -14.91 -7.67 3.66
CA SER A 136 -16.36 -7.66 3.79
C SER A 136 -16.81 -8.41 5.04
N GLU A 137 -18.07 -8.21 5.42
CA GLU A 137 -18.71 -8.90 6.55
C GLU A 137 -19.93 -9.69 6.05
N TYR A 138 -20.29 -10.74 6.78
CA TYR A 138 -21.51 -11.51 6.51
C TYR A 138 -22.76 -10.63 6.68
#